data_1c35a44157e9e33ba9b99692a582a905
#
_entry.id   1c35a44157e9e33ba9b99692a582a905
#
_cell.length_a   1.000
_cell.length_b   1.000
_cell.length_c   1.000
_cell.angle_alpha   90.00
_cell.angle_beta   90.00
_cell.angle_gamma   90.00
#
_symmetry.space_group_name_H-M   'P 1'
#
loop_
_entity.id
_entity.type
_entity.pdbx_description
1 polymer ?
#
loop_
_entity_poly.entity_id
_entity_poly.type
_entity_poly.pdbx_seq_one_letter_code
_entity_poly.pdbx_strand_id
1 'polypeptide(L)'
;MKMRRLISAIIALLLVVLVAMATFRSPAVALMPDVTIKPLRSKANAVINLMGTGGGILVLAIGMGFATSSVRNSLMSYTAYFSVIAGLMLLALLIFRLTVNEPKFVAEMQTDSKRFGIDNGDDGDTPVASGKLGKAERRSLIFLLLSIVLWFFGYNAVTSKYSVYASNILHKDYNLTLMLAQAAAIVAYLPVGIVASKIGRKKTILGGVVMLATAFGVAAFLNSESPTMLMNAMFCLAGIGWATINVNSFPMVVEMCSGSDVGRYTGFYYTASMAAQVITPMFSGFLMDKVGMTVLFPYAALFVAGAFVTMLFVRHGDSRPIAAKGLEALDVDD
;
A
#
# COMPACT_ATOMS: atom_id res chain seq x y z
N MET A 1 24.64 11.62 31.32
CA MET A 1 25.49 11.04 30.28
C MET A 1 25.07 9.64 29.84
N LYS A 2 24.74 8.68 30.72
CA LYS A 2 24.27 7.32 30.39
C LYS A 2 22.95 7.31 29.56
N MET A 3 21.97 8.13 29.93
CA MET A 3 20.68 8.23 29.23
C MET A 3 20.84 8.67 27.75
N ARG A 4 21.65 9.67 27.46
CA ARG A 4 21.93 10.13 26.08
C ARG A 4 22.59 9.03 25.25
N ARG A 5 23.54 8.28 25.81
CA ARG A 5 24.17 7.14 25.11
C ARG A 5 23.17 6.03 24.81
N LEU A 6 22.27 5.73 25.74
CA LEU A 6 21.21 4.73 25.55
C LEU A 6 20.24 5.15 24.43
N ILE A 7 19.77 6.40 24.44
CA ILE A 7 18.89 6.94 23.40
C ILE A 7 19.60 6.89 22.03
N SER A 8 20.87 7.32 21.96
CA SER A 8 21.63 7.26 20.69
C SER A 8 21.81 5.83 20.18
N ALA A 9 22.04 4.86 21.08
CA ALA A 9 22.15 3.44 20.71
C ALA A 9 20.83 2.88 20.19
N ILE A 10 19.70 3.22 20.80
CA ILE A 10 18.36 2.83 20.34
C ILE A 10 18.08 3.42 18.96
N ILE A 11 18.36 4.71 18.75
CA ILE A 11 18.17 5.37 17.45
C ILE A 11 19.04 4.71 16.38
N ALA A 12 20.31 4.42 16.67
CA ALA A 12 21.21 3.74 15.74
C ALA A 12 20.71 2.33 15.39
N LEU A 13 20.22 1.56 16.37
CA LEU A 13 19.65 0.24 16.15
C LEU A 13 18.39 0.29 15.30
N LEU A 14 17.49 1.24 15.57
CA LEU A 14 16.30 1.46 14.75
C LEU A 14 16.66 1.82 13.30
N LEU A 15 17.69 2.63 13.11
CA LEU A 15 18.19 2.97 11.77
C LEU A 15 18.66 1.71 11.01
N VAL A 16 19.43 0.84 11.69
CA VAL A 16 19.88 -0.44 11.10
C VAL A 16 18.68 -1.30 10.70
N VAL A 17 17.67 -1.43 11.55
CA VAL A 17 16.44 -2.19 11.25
C VAL A 17 15.71 -1.58 10.05
N LEU A 18 15.58 -0.26 9.98
CA LEU A 18 14.93 0.43 8.86
C LEU A 18 15.68 0.22 7.54
N VAL A 19 17.02 0.29 7.55
CA VAL A 19 17.85 0.01 6.37
C VAL A 19 17.70 -1.45 5.93
N ALA A 20 17.73 -2.40 6.86
CA ALA A 20 17.51 -3.81 6.57
C ALA A 20 16.12 -4.06 5.95
N MET A 21 15.07 -3.44 6.49
CA MET A 21 13.71 -3.50 5.95
C MET A 21 13.62 -2.90 4.55
N ALA A 22 14.25 -1.75 4.31
CA ALA A 22 14.27 -1.11 2.99
C ALA A 22 14.97 -1.98 1.95
N THR A 23 16.10 -2.59 2.31
CA THR A 23 16.87 -3.49 1.43
C THR A 23 16.09 -4.76 1.09
N PHE A 24 15.41 -5.34 2.06
CA PHE A 24 14.60 -6.56 1.88
C PHE A 24 13.32 -6.32 1.08
N ARG A 25 12.64 -5.20 1.33
CA ARG A 25 11.27 -4.95 0.84
C ARG A 25 11.17 -4.90 -0.68
N SER A 26 12.11 -4.23 -1.34
CA SER A 26 12.06 -4.06 -2.79
C SER A 26 12.13 -5.39 -3.55
N PRO A 27 13.14 -6.27 -3.33
CA PRO A 27 13.19 -7.56 -4.01
C PRO A 27 12.04 -8.49 -3.59
N ALA A 28 11.63 -8.48 -2.32
CA ALA A 28 10.53 -9.34 -1.86
C ALA A 28 9.19 -9.02 -2.55
N VAL A 29 8.92 -7.75 -2.83
CA VAL A 29 7.68 -7.36 -3.51
C VAL A 29 7.81 -7.46 -5.04
N ALA A 30 9.02 -7.30 -5.59
CA ALA A 30 9.27 -7.50 -7.01
C ALA A 30 8.98 -8.95 -7.46
N LEU A 31 9.10 -9.93 -6.56
CA LEU A 31 8.76 -11.32 -6.84
C LEU A 31 7.34 -11.48 -7.41
N MET A 32 6.35 -10.72 -6.90
CA MET A 32 4.97 -10.85 -7.38
C MET A 32 4.80 -10.59 -8.89
N PRO A 33 5.25 -9.45 -9.43
CA PRO A 33 5.15 -9.23 -10.88
C PRO A 33 6.06 -10.16 -11.70
N ASP A 34 7.14 -10.69 -11.11
CA ASP A 34 8.05 -11.62 -11.81
C ASP A 34 7.42 -13.00 -12.00
N VAL A 35 6.54 -13.43 -11.10
CA VAL A 35 5.87 -14.74 -11.15
C VAL A 35 4.40 -14.67 -11.57
N THR A 36 3.90 -13.48 -11.94
CA THR A 36 2.47 -13.28 -12.25
C THR A 36 2.28 -12.63 -13.60
N ILE A 37 1.47 -13.24 -14.47
CA ILE A 37 1.09 -12.67 -15.76
C ILE A 37 0.40 -11.30 -15.58
N LYS A 38 0.65 -10.37 -16.53
CA LYS A 38 0.21 -8.97 -16.44
C LYS A 38 -1.26 -8.77 -16.05
N PRO A 39 -2.24 -9.46 -16.65
CA PRO A 39 -3.66 -9.26 -16.33
C PRO A 39 -4.02 -9.63 -14.88
N LEU A 40 -3.31 -10.59 -14.26
CA LEU A 40 -3.59 -11.07 -12.90
C LEU A 40 -2.85 -10.30 -11.80
N ARG A 41 -1.93 -9.39 -12.14
CA ARG A 41 -1.12 -8.66 -11.14
C ARG A 41 -1.94 -7.90 -10.10
N SER A 42 -3.11 -7.34 -10.47
CA SER A 42 -3.97 -6.67 -9.48
C SER A 42 -4.60 -7.67 -8.51
N LYS A 43 -5.03 -8.86 -8.98
CA LYS A 43 -5.54 -9.93 -8.11
C LYS A 43 -4.43 -10.42 -7.18
N ALA A 44 -3.22 -10.68 -7.69
CA ALA A 44 -2.07 -11.09 -6.90
C ALA A 44 -1.70 -10.03 -5.85
N ASN A 45 -1.69 -8.75 -6.21
CA ASN A 45 -1.41 -7.66 -5.27
C ASN A 45 -2.52 -7.52 -4.20
N ALA A 46 -3.77 -7.82 -4.53
CA ALA A 46 -4.85 -7.88 -3.55
C ALA A 46 -4.59 -8.97 -2.49
N VAL A 47 -4.13 -10.15 -2.90
CA VAL A 47 -3.76 -11.24 -1.99
C VAL A 47 -2.58 -10.84 -1.11
N ILE A 48 -1.55 -10.21 -1.67
CA ILE A 48 -0.39 -9.72 -0.90
C ILE A 48 -0.82 -8.70 0.16
N ASN A 49 -1.66 -7.74 -0.19
CA ASN A 49 -2.17 -6.76 0.76
C ASN A 49 -3.03 -7.40 1.86
N LEU A 50 -3.86 -8.39 1.50
CA LEU A 50 -4.65 -9.16 2.46
C LEU A 50 -3.74 -9.92 3.44
N MET A 51 -2.71 -10.60 2.94
CA MET A 51 -1.73 -11.31 3.77
C MET A 51 -0.93 -10.36 4.66
N GLY A 52 -0.52 -9.20 4.13
CA GLY A 52 0.15 -8.16 4.91
C GLY A 52 -0.70 -7.65 6.06
N THR A 53 -1.98 -7.41 5.81
CA THR A 53 -2.93 -7.01 6.87
C THR A 53 -3.18 -8.14 7.87
N GLY A 54 -3.29 -9.39 7.40
CA GLY A 54 -3.37 -10.58 8.25
C GLY A 54 -2.16 -10.71 9.18
N GLY A 55 -0.96 -10.47 8.66
CA GLY A 55 0.28 -10.40 9.47
C GLY A 55 0.21 -9.30 10.54
N GLY A 56 -0.31 -8.12 10.19
CA GLY A 56 -0.53 -7.03 11.14
C GLY A 56 -1.49 -7.43 12.27
N ILE A 57 -2.60 -8.09 11.95
CA ILE A 57 -3.55 -8.60 12.95
C ILE A 57 -2.90 -9.64 13.85
N LEU A 58 -2.10 -10.54 13.30
CA LEU A 58 -1.37 -11.55 14.07
C LEU A 58 -0.42 -10.89 15.09
N VAL A 59 0.34 -9.87 14.67
CA VAL A 59 1.24 -9.12 15.57
C VAL A 59 0.46 -8.42 16.67
N LEU A 60 -0.71 -7.83 16.36
CA LEU A 60 -1.58 -7.21 17.37
C LEU A 60 -2.15 -8.24 18.35
N ALA A 61 -2.57 -9.42 17.87
CA ALA A 61 -3.07 -10.51 18.71
C ALA A 61 -1.98 -11.01 19.67
N ILE A 62 -0.75 -11.20 19.18
CA ILE A 62 0.40 -11.52 20.03
C ILE A 62 0.63 -10.41 21.06
N GLY A 63 0.56 -9.14 20.62
CA GLY A 63 0.70 -7.97 21.50
C GLY A 63 -0.33 -7.95 22.63
N MET A 64 -1.58 -8.33 22.38
CA MET A 64 -2.59 -8.46 23.43
C MET A 64 -2.20 -9.51 24.48
N GLY A 65 -1.63 -10.63 24.06
CA GLY A 65 -1.11 -11.66 24.99
C GLY A 65 0.03 -11.15 25.88
N PHE A 66 0.80 -10.16 25.41
CA PHE A 66 1.88 -9.48 26.16
C PHE A 66 1.40 -8.20 26.86
N ALA A 67 0.11 -7.88 26.86
CA ALA A 67 -0.47 -6.68 27.48
C ALA A 67 0.10 -5.35 26.95
N THR A 68 0.42 -5.27 25.64
CA THR A 68 1.00 -4.06 25.01
C THR A 68 0.08 -2.84 25.05
N SER A 69 -1.23 -3.03 25.18
CA SER A 69 -2.24 -1.97 25.19
C SER A 69 -2.69 -1.51 26.56
N SER A 70 -2.15 -2.08 27.63
CA SER A 70 -2.59 -1.79 29.00
C SER A 70 -1.78 -0.67 29.67
N VAL A 71 -2.32 -0.11 30.75
CA VAL A 71 -1.60 0.82 31.64
C VAL A 71 -0.30 0.19 32.19
N ARG A 72 -0.19 -1.14 32.17
CA ARG A 72 0.99 -1.90 32.59
C ARG A 72 2.04 -2.09 31.50
N ASN A 73 1.91 -1.39 30.38
CA ASN A 73 2.86 -1.49 29.27
C ASN A 73 4.33 -1.23 29.70
N SER A 74 4.57 -0.38 30.69
CA SER A 74 5.89 -0.14 31.26
C SER A 74 6.53 -1.36 31.98
N LEU A 75 5.70 -2.35 32.35
CA LEU A 75 6.16 -3.59 33.03
C LEU A 75 6.29 -4.77 32.07
N MET A 76 5.99 -4.56 30.80
CA MET A 76 6.03 -5.60 29.77
C MET A 76 7.45 -6.04 29.44
N SER A 77 7.65 -7.32 29.21
CA SER A 77 8.91 -7.85 28.67
C SER A 77 8.99 -7.63 27.16
N TYR A 78 9.48 -6.49 26.74
CA TYR A 78 9.72 -6.18 25.32
C TYR A 78 10.66 -7.17 24.64
N THR A 79 11.66 -7.69 25.37
CA THR A 79 12.59 -8.70 24.85
C THR A 79 11.85 -9.97 24.45
N ALA A 80 10.98 -10.50 25.30
CA ALA A 80 10.19 -11.70 25.00
C ALA A 80 9.26 -11.46 23.81
N TYR A 81 8.54 -10.32 23.77
CA TYR A 81 7.64 -9.96 22.70
C TYR A 81 8.37 -9.89 21.33
N PHE A 82 9.46 -9.12 21.24
CA PHE A 82 10.23 -9.03 20.01
C PHE A 82 10.93 -10.32 19.62
N SER A 83 11.33 -11.17 20.59
CA SER A 83 11.89 -12.49 20.30
C SER A 83 10.86 -13.43 19.66
N VAL A 84 9.61 -13.41 20.10
CA VAL A 84 8.52 -14.18 19.48
C VAL A 84 8.28 -13.71 18.05
N ILE A 85 8.21 -12.38 17.82
CA ILE A 85 8.03 -11.83 16.47
C ILE A 85 9.21 -12.20 15.57
N ALA A 86 10.45 -12.04 16.04
CA ALA A 86 11.64 -12.42 15.28
C ALA A 86 11.66 -13.92 14.95
N GLY A 87 11.28 -14.78 15.90
CA GLY A 87 11.13 -16.22 15.70
C GLY A 87 10.11 -16.55 14.60
N LEU A 88 8.94 -15.90 14.60
CA LEU A 88 7.93 -16.05 13.54
C LEU A 88 8.43 -15.59 12.18
N MET A 89 9.16 -14.46 12.12
CA MET A 89 9.75 -13.98 10.87
C MET A 89 10.79 -14.97 10.32
N LEU A 90 11.66 -15.53 11.18
CA LEU A 90 12.64 -16.54 10.77
C LEU A 90 11.97 -17.82 10.31
N LEU A 91 10.93 -18.28 10.98
CA LEU A 91 10.14 -19.44 10.59
C LEU A 91 9.47 -19.22 9.22
N ALA A 92 8.85 -18.07 9.01
CA ALA A 92 8.23 -17.70 7.74
C ALA A 92 9.27 -17.66 6.60
N LEU A 93 10.46 -17.09 6.86
CA LEU A 93 11.56 -17.06 5.91
C LEU A 93 12.06 -18.46 5.57
N LEU A 94 12.16 -19.34 6.54
CA LEU A 94 12.56 -20.74 6.35
C LEU A 94 11.54 -21.48 5.48
N ILE A 95 10.25 -21.36 5.78
CA ILE A 95 9.18 -21.96 4.98
C ILE A 95 9.24 -21.43 3.55
N PHE A 96 9.35 -20.13 3.36
CA PHE A 96 9.49 -19.50 2.05
C PHE A 96 10.67 -20.09 1.26
N ARG A 97 11.84 -20.16 1.88
CA ARG A 97 13.05 -20.70 1.25
C ARG A 97 12.95 -22.17 0.84
N LEU A 98 12.19 -22.96 1.60
CA LEU A 98 11.99 -24.39 1.33
C LEU A 98 10.89 -24.66 0.29
N THR A 99 9.93 -23.76 0.15
CA THR A 99 8.73 -23.99 -0.68
C THR A 99 8.75 -23.20 -1.99
N VAL A 100 9.41 -22.05 -2.05
CA VAL A 100 9.40 -21.17 -3.23
C VAL A 100 10.63 -21.37 -4.09
N ASN A 101 10.41 -21.84 -5.33
CA ASN A 101 11.42 -21.93 -6.36
C ASN A 101 11.15 -20.86 -7.43
N GLU A 102 11.71 -19.67 -7.22
CA GLU A 102 11.51 -18.51 -8.10
C GLU A 102 11.82 -18.81 -9.58
N PRO A 103 12.98 -19.41 -9.96
CA PRO A 103 13.27 -19.70 -11.37
C PRO A 103 12.21 -20.57 -12.05
N LYS A 104 11.64 -21.55 -11.30
CA LYS A 104 10.58 -22.41 -11.81
C LYS A 104 9.30 -21.61 -12.06
N PHE A 105 8.87 -20.80 -11.10
CA PHE A 105 7.64 -20.01 -11.22
C PHE A 105 7.76 -18.94 -12.31
N VAL A 106 8.94 -18.34 -12.50
CA VAL A 106 9.19 -17.40 -13.60
C VAL A 106 9.06 -18.10 -14.94
N ALA A 107 9.65 -19.32 -15.10
CA ALA A 107 9.55 -20.09 -16.34
C ALA A 107 8.09 -20.51 -16.63
N GLU A 108 7.32 -20.90 -15.61
CA GLU A 108 5.89 -21.20 -15.73
C GLU A 108 5.10 -19.95 -16.18
N MET A 109 5.33 -18.80 -15.54
CA MET A 109 4.71 -17.53 -15.92
C MET A 109 5.02 -17.14 -17.37
N GLN A 110 6.26 -17.29 -17.82
CA GLN A 110 6.64 -17.00 -19.21
C GLN A 110 5.94 -17.95 -20.19
N THR A 111 5.84 -19.23 -19.85
CA THR A 111 5.14 -20.22 -20.68
C THR A 111 3.67 -19.90 -20.80
N ASP A 112 3.02 -19.58 -19.69
CA ASP A 112 1.60 -19.17 -19.67
C ASP A 112 1.38 -17.87 -20.43
N SER A 113 2.28 -16.91 -20.30
CA SER A 113 2.21 -15.65 -21.06
C SER A 113 2.25 -15.89 -22.56
N LYS A 114 3.13 -16.77 -23.03
CA LYS A 114 3.19 -17.16 -24.44
C LYS A 114 1.94 -17.91 -24.89
N ARG A 115 1.46 -18.84 -24.06
CA ARG A 115 0.23 -19.63 -24.34
C ARG A 115 -0.99 -18.75 -24.50
N PHE A 116 -1.14 -17.71 -23.69
CA PHE A 116 -2.27 -16.78 -23.72
C PHE A 116 -2.06 -15.57 -24.65
N GLY A 117 -0.96 -15.53 -25.40
CA GLY A 117 -0.65 -14.40 -26.31
C GLY A 117 -0.48 -13.07 -25.58
N ILE A 118 -0.07 -13.11 -24.31
CA ILE A 118 0.17 -11.92 -23.50
C ILE A 118 1.59 -11.45 -23.82
N ASP A 119 1.71 -10.31 -24.48
CA ASP A 119 2.99 -9.69 -24.78
C ASP A 119 3.67 -9.24 -23.48
N ASN A 120 4.73 -9.97 -23.08
CA ASN A 120 5.53 -9.64 -21.91
C ASN A 120 6.63 -8.61 -22.24
N GLY A 121 6.74 -8.18 -23.50
CA GLY A 121 7.81 -7.30 -23.95
C GLY A 121 9.20 -7.96 -23.92
N ASP A 122 9.23 -9.28 -23.83
CA ASP A 122 10.47 -10.09 -23.74
C ASP A 122 10.41 -11.22 -24.77
N ASP A 123 10.38 -10.86 -26.07
CA ASP A 123 10.78 -11.81 -27.10
C ASP A 123 12.30 -12.01 -26.95
N GLY A 124 12.64 -13.12 -26.26
CA GLY A 124 14.02 -13.55 -26.08
C GLY A 124 14.69 -13.70 -27.44
N ASP A 125 15.72 -12.92 -27.66
CA ASP A 125 16.89 -13.07 -28.53
C ASP A 125 17.43 -11.74 -29.09
N THR A 126 16.81 -10.61 -28.75
CA THR A 126 17.52 -9.33 -28.87
C THR A 126 17.83 -8.83 -27.46
N PRO A 127 19.09 -8.43 -27.15
CA PRO A 127 19.34 -7.63 -25.99
C PRO A 127 18.54 -6.33 -26.19
N VAL A 128 17.30 -6.30 -25.67
CA VAL A 128 16.55 -5.07 -25.63
C VAL A 128 17.38 -4.15 -24.77
N ALA A 129 18.14 -3.30 -25.46
CA ALA A 129 18.82 -2.19 -24.85
C ALA A 129 17.80 -1.57 -23.88
N SER A 130 18.16 -1.44 -22.61
CA SER A 130 17.43 -0.75 -21.56
C SER A 130 16.62 0.38 -22.17
N GLY A 131 15.39 0.09 -22.57
CA GLY A 131 14.62 0.95 -23.49
C GLY A 131 14.28 2.21 -22.73
N LYS A 132 14.91 3.31 -23.06
CA LYS A 132 14.55 4.63 -22.54
C LYS A 132 13.07 4.81 -22.83
N LEU A 133 12.24 4.91 -21.79
CA LEU A 133 10.83 5.26 -21.92
C LEU A 133 10.66 6.41 -22.90
N GLY A 134 9.71 6.30 -23.80
CA GLY A 134 9.29 7.39 -24.66
C GLY A 134 8.89 8.62 -23.82
N LYS A 135 8.97 9.81 -24.36
CA LYS A 135 8.62 11.05 -23.65
C LYS A 135 7.21 11.00 -23.01
N ALA A 136 6.26 10.39 -23.70
CA ALA A 136 4.87 10.26 -23.22
C ALA A 136 4.74 9.27 -22.05
N GLU A 137 5.44 8.13 -22.11
CA GLU A 137 5.46 7.13 -21.03
C GLU A 137 6.16 7.66 -19.79
N ARG A 138 7.31 8.32 -19.96
CA ARG A 138 8.02 8.99 -18.86
C ARG A 138 7.14 10.04 -18.18
N ARG A 139 6.39 10.81 -18.94
CA ARG A 139 5.43 11.79 -18.40
C ARG A 139 4.34 11.08 -17.58
N SER A 140 3.78 9.99 -18.10
CA SER A 140 2.78 9.19 -17.38
C SER A 140 3.35 8.62 -16.08
N LEU A 141 4.58 8.11 -16.09
CA LEU A 141 5.24 7.60 -14.88
C LEU A 141 5.42 8.71 -13.84
N ILE A 142 5.89 9.88 -14.24
CA ILE A 142 6.06 11.02 -13.31
C ILE A 142 4.72 11.41 -12.69
N PHE A 143 3.65 11.54 -13.47
CA PHE A 143 2.33 11.86 -12.93
C PHE A 143 1.77 10.76 -12.04
N LEU A 144 2.04 9.49 -12.36
CA LEU A 144 1.64 8.36 -11.52
C LEU A 144 2.39 8.38 -10.17
N LEU A 145 3.70 8.56 -10.18
CA LEU A 145 4.50 8.67 -8.96
C LEU A 145 4.10 9.90 -8.12
N LEU A 146 3.81 11.02 -8.77
CA LEU A 146 3.29 12.21 -8.09
C LEU A 146 1.92 11.94 -7.46
N SER A 147 1.02 11.25 -8.16
CA SER A 147 -0.27 10.84 -7.60
C SER A 147 -0.07 9.95 -6.36
N ILE A 148 0.88 9.01 -6.42
CA ILE A 148 1.24 8.14 -5.29
C ILE A 148 1.68 9.00 -4.09
N VAL A 149 2.59 9.92 -4.27
CA VAL A 149 3.02 10.83 -3.20
C VAL A 149 1.82 11.58 -2.60
N LEU A 150 0.96 12.14 -3.44
CA LEU A 150 -0.16 12.98 -2.99
C LEU A 150 -1.20 12.20 -2.19
N TRP A 151 -1.66 11.02 -2.64
CA TRP A 151 -2.63 10.25 -1.83
C TRP A 151 -1.99 9.66 -0.57
N PHE A 152 -0.67 9.32 -0.59
CA PHE A 152 0.03 8.93 0.62
C PHE A 152 0.14 10.09 1.60
N PHE A 153 0.36 11.33 1.15
CA PHE A 153 0.34 12.52 1.99
C PHE A 153 -1.01 12.71 2.69
N GLY A 154 -2.11 12.58 1.96
CA GLY A 154 -3.44 12.68 2.55
C GLY A 154 -3.73 11.56 3.55
N TYR A 155 -3.55 10.32 3.14
CA TYR A 155 -3.88 9.15 3.95
C TYR A 155 -3.02 9.03 5.21
N ASN A 156 -1.69 9.18 5.08
CA ASN A 156 -0.80 9.04 6.22
C ASN A 156 -0.93 10.19 7.23
N ALA A 157 -1.34 11.38 6.82
CA ALA A 157 -1.66 12.44 7.76
C ALA A 157 -2.79 12.00 8.70
N VAL A 158 -3.88 11.49 8.13
CA VAL A 158 -5.03 11.02 8.92
C VAL A 158 -4.64 9.83 9.78
N THR A 159 -4.05 8.78 9.23
CA THR A 159 -3.73 7.56 9.99
C THR A 159 -2.73 7.80 11.12
N SER A 160 -1.79 8.74 10.96
CA SER A 160 -0.80 9.06 11.99
C SER A 160 -1.29 10.03 13.06
N LYS A 161 -2.27 10.88 12.76
CA LYS A 161 -2.70 11.97 13.66
C LYS A 161 -4.15 11.86 14.14
N TYR A 162 -4.93 10.94 13.58
CA TYR A 162 -6.35 10.82 13.92
C TYR A 162 -6.61 10.53 15.39
N SER A 163 -5.78 9.71 16.05
CA SER A 163 -5.93 9.42 17.48
C SER A 163 -5.87 10.71 18.33
N VAL A 164 -4.91 11.58 18.03
CA VAL A 164 -4.77 12.88 18.71
C VAL A 164 -5.93 13.80 18.37
N TYR A 165 -6.33 13.84 17.10
CA TYR A 165 -7.48 14.64 16.64
C TYR A 165 -8.79 14.19 17.30
N ALA A 166 -9.06 12.89 17.29
CA ALA A 166 -10.28 12.33 17.88
C ALA A 166 -10.38 12.59 19.38
N SER A 167 -9.27 12.49 20.11
CA SER A 167 -9.24 12.74 21.54
C SER A 167 -9.42 14.23 21.89
N ASN A 168 -8.77 15.14 21.14
CA ASN A 168 -8.73 16.55 21.50
C ASN A 168 -9.84 17.41 20.85
N ILE A 169 -10.32 17.04 19.66
CA ILE A 169 -11.31 17.80 18.89
C ILE A 169 -12.68 17.16 18.94
N LEU A 170 -12.74 15.83 18.71
CA LEU A 170 -14.01 15.13 18.65
C LEU A 170 -14.48 14.63 20.02
N HIS A 171 -13.57 14.49 20.98
CA HIS A 171 -13.81 13.85 22.29
C HIS A 171 -14.44 12.46 22.18
N LYS A 172 -13.96 11.68 21.19
CA LYS A 172 -14.47 10.33 20.86
C LYS A 172 -13.37 9.30 20.87
N ASP A 173 -13.76 8.03 21.08
CA ASP A 173 -12.85 6.91 20.92
C ASP A 173 -12.49 6.71 19.44
N TYR A 174 -11.18 6.67 19.17
CA TYR A 174 -10.63 6.47 17.83
C TYR A 174 -10.43 5.00 17.46
N ASN A 175 -10.36 4.10 18.45
CA ASN A 175 -10.00 2.70 18.22
C ASN A 175 -11.02 2.01 17.32
N LEU A 176 -12.31 2.10 17.67
CA LEU A 176 -13.38 1.49 16.88
C LEU A 176 -13.39 2.03 15.45
N THR A 177 -13.22 3.34 15.29
CA THR A 177 -13.21 3.98 13.96
C THR A 177 -12.07 3.46 13.09
N LEU A 178 -10.85 3.35 13.64
CA LEU A 178 -9.69 2.81 12.91
C LEU A 178 -9.84 1.31 12.62
N MET A 179 -10.40 0.53 13.56
CA MET A 179 -10.67 -0.88 13.35
C MET A 179 -11.68 -1.11 12.22
N LEU A 180 -12.76 -0.32 12.18
CA LEU A 180 -13.75 -0.39 11.11
C LEU A 180 -13.15 -0.04 9.74
N ALA A 181 -12.29 0.98 9.67
CA ALA A 181 -11.59 1.32 8.44
C ALA A 181 -10.71 0.16 7.94
N GLN A 182 -9.98 -0.50 8.84
CA GLN A 182 -9.15 -1.66 8.50
C GLN A 182 -9.99 -2.88 8.08
N ALA A 183 -11.07 -3.16 8.79
CA ALA A 183 -11.99 -4.25 8.44
C ALA A 183 -12.61 -4.02 7.05
N ALA A 184 -13.05 -2.79 6.77
CA ALA A 184 -13.59 -2.42 5.46
C ALA A 184 -12.53 -2.57 4.34
N ALA A 185 -11.27 -2.20 4.59
CA ALA A 185 -10.19 -2.39 3.65
C ALA A 185 -9.93 -3.88 3.36
N ILE A 186 -9.92 -4.73 4.40
CA ILE A 186 -9.74 -6.19 4.26
C ILE A 186 -10.80 -6.79 3.35
N VAL A 187 -12.06 -6.47 3.61
CA VAL A 187 -13.21 -6.96 2.81
C VAL A 187 -13.12 -6.47 1.36
N ALA A 188 -12.61 -5.25 1.15
CA ALA A 188 -12.52 -4.64 -0.18
C ALA A 188 -11.37 -5.19 -1.03
N TYR A 189 -10.29 -5.73 -0.46
CA TYR A 189 -9.10 -6.12 -1.23
C TYR A 189 -9.41 -7.08 -2.38
N LEU A 190 -10.09 -8.18 -2.13
CA LEU A 190 -10.40 -9.18 -3.17
C LEU A 190 -11.38 -8.66 -4.22
N PRO A 191 -12.55 -8.11 -3.85
CA PRO A 191 -13.49 -7.54 -4.83
C PRO A 191 -12.86 -6.47 -5.73
N VAL A 192 -12.03 -5.61 -5.14
CA VAL A 192 -11.33 -4.54 -5.87
C VAL A 192 -10.34 -5.10 -6.89
N GLY A 193 -9.60 -6.16 -6.56
CA GLY A 193 -8.71 -6.84 -7.50
C GLY A 193 -9.47 -7.39 -8.71
N ILE A 194 -10.66 -7.96 -8.50
CA ILE A 194 -11.54 -8.47 -9.56
C ILE A 194 -12.09 -7.31 -10.40
N VAL A 195 -12.58 -6.26 -9.75
CA VAL A 195 -13.12 -5.07 -10.45
C VAL A 195 -12.05 -4.43 -11.32
N ALA A 196 -10.84 -4.25 -10.80
CA ALA A 196 -9.71 -3.67 -11.54
C ALA A 196 -9.34 -4.48 -12.78
N SER A 197 -9.42 -5.80 -12.70
CA SER A 197 -9.19 -6.67 -13.85
C SER A 197 -10.25 -6.49 -14.96
N LYS A 198 -11.50 -6.11 -14.61
CA LYS A 198 -12.60 -5.92 -15.55
C LYS A 198 -12.66 -4.52 -16.17
N ILE A 199 -12.55 -3.46 -15.36
CA ILE A 199 -12.75 -2.08 -15.81
C ILE A 199 -11.46 -1.29 -16.04
N GLY A 200 -10.30 -1.86 -15.66
CA GLY A 200 -8.98 -1.25 -15.76
C GLY A 200 -8.55 -0.58 -14.44
N ARG A 201 -7.22 -0.54 -14.24
CA ARG A 201 -6.61 -0.05 -12.99
C ARG A 201 -6.78 1.46 -12.80
N LYS A 202 -6.61 2.24 -13.86
CA LYS A 202 -6.75 3.70 -13.80
C LYS A 202 -8.13 4.13 -13.29
N LYS A 203 -9.19 3.56 -13.85
CA LYS A 203 -10.57 3.88 -13.45
C LYS A 203 -10.83 3.46 -12.00
N THR A 204 -10.33 2.29 -11.62
CA THR A 204 -10.46 1.77 -10.25
C THR A 204 -9.73 2.68 -9.26
N ILE A 205 -8.49 3.10 -9.54
CA ILE A 205 -7.75 4.05 -8.70
C ILE A 205 -8.51 5.38 -8.57
N LEU A 206 -9.00 5.94 -9.69
CA LEU A 206 -9.79 7.18 -9.65
C LEU A 206 -11.04 7.05 -8.76
N GLY A 207 -11.74 5.91 -8.83
CA GLY A 207 -12.84 5.61 -7.91
C GLY A 207 -12.41 5.59 -6.45
N GLY A 208 -11.28 4.93 -6.15
CA GLY A 208 -10.71 4.90 -4.80
C GLY A 208 -10.29 6.28 -4.29
N VAL A 209 -9.70 7.11 -5.16
CA VAL A 209 -9.32 8.49 -4.82
C VAL A 209 -10.56 9.34 -4.54
N VAL A 210 -11.64 9.19 -5.30
CA VAL A 210 -12.91 9.88 -5.04
C VAL A 210 -13.49 9.46 -3.70
N MET A 211 -13.53 8.14 -3.40
CA MET A 211 -14.00 7.65 -2.10
C MET A 211 -13.19 8.25 -0.95
N LEU A 212 -11.87 8.28 -1.07
CA LEU A 212 -10.97 8.80 -0.06
C LEU A 212 -11.12 10.33 0.11
N ALA A 213 -11.21 11.07 -0.99
CA ALA A 213 -11.44 12.52 -0.98
C ALA A 213 -12.79 12.87 -0.35
N THR A 214 -13.85 12.12 -0.68
CA THR A 214 -15.19 12.29 -0.09
C THR A 214 -15.16 12.01 1.41
N ALA A 215 -14.53 10.91 1.82
CA ALA A 215 -14.42 10.54 3.23
C ALA A 215 -13.73 11.64 4.05
N PHE A 216 -12.60 12.12 3.59
CA PHE A 216 -11.85 13.18 4.29
C PHE A 216 -12.53 14.56 4.15
N GLY A 217 -13.12 14.84 2.99
CA GLY A 217 -13.88 16.06 2.77
C GLY A 217 -15.07 16.18 3.72
N VAL A 218 -15.87 15.12 3.87
CA VAL A 218 -16.98 15.10 4.85
C VAL A 218 -16.46 15.14 6.27
N ALA A 219 -15.40 14.37 6.59
CA ALA A 219 -14.80 14.37 7.94
C ALA A 219 -14.28 15.75 8.37
N ALA A 220 -13.92 16.63 7.44
CA ALA A 220 -13.49 17.99 7.73
C ALA A 220 -14.59 18.88 8.36
N PHE A 221 -15.86 18.54 8.15
CA PHE A 221 -17.01 19.26 8.71
C PHE A 221 -17.58 18.60 9.99
N LEU A 222 -17.03 17.44 10.40
CA LEU A 222 -17.50 16.76 11.60
C LEU A 222 -16.86 17.33 12.86
N ASN A 223 -17.66 17.42 13.91
CA ASN A 223 -17.29 17.95 15.23
C ASN A 223 -17.69 16.96 16.35
N SER A 224 -17.54 17.39 17.62
CA SER A 224 -17.89 16.59 18.79
C SER A 224 -19.38 16.19 18.86
N GLU A 225 -20.27 17.03 18.33
CA GLU A 225 -21.72 16.81 18.33
C GLU A 225 -22.18 15.90 17.18
N SER A 226 -21.36 15.74 16.14
CA SER A 226 -21.68 14.91 14.98
C SER A 226 -21.88 13.46 15.37
N PRO A 227 -22.82 12.71 14.74
CA PRO A 227 -23.04 11.31 15.03
C PRO A 227 -21.76 10.47 14.81
N THR A 228 -21.36 9.68 15.79
CA THR A 228 -20.18 8.78 15.68
C THR A 228 -20.33 7.80 14.52
N MET A 229 -21.57 7.39 14.22
CA MET A 229 -21.87 6.51 13.08
C MET A 229 -21.44 7.13 11.75
N LEU A 230 -21.61 8.45 11.57
CA LEU A 230 -21.19 9.13 10.35
C LEU A 230 -19.66 9.15 10.20
N MET A 231 -18.94 9.40 11.30
CA MET A 231 -17.47 9.31 11.30
C MET A 231 -17.00 7.88 10.95
N ASN A 232 -17.61 6.88 11.58
CA ASN A 232 -17.29 5.47 11.30
C ASN A 232 -17.59 5.11 9.83
N ALA A 233 -18.70 5.58 9.26
CA ALA A 233 -19.03 5.37 7.85
C ALA A 233 -18.00 6.03 6.91
N MET A 234 -17.55 7.25 7.23
CA MET A 234 -16.49 7.92 6.47
C MET A 234 -15.16 7.18 6.54
N PHE A 235 -14.81 6.64 7.69
CA PHE A 235 -13.59 5.83 7.83
C PHE A 235 -13.69 4.47 7.14
N CYS A 236 -14.86 3.81 7.13
CA CYS A 236 -15.10 2.64 6.29
C CYS A 236 -14.91 2.97 4.80
N LEU A 237 -15.48 4.09 4.35
CA LEU A 237 -15.33 4.56 2.97
C LEU A 237 -13.86 4.86 2.64
N ALA A 238 -13.12 5.49 3.57
CA ALA A 238 -11.69 5.74 3.43
C ALA A 238 -10.88 4.43 3.36
N GLY A 239 -11.25 3.42 4.17
CA GLY A 239 -10.62 2.09 4.14
C GLY A 239 -10.82 1.39 2.79
N ILE A 240 -12.05 1.40 2.25
CA ILE A 240 -12.37 0.86 0.93
C ILE A 240 -11.60 1.63 -0.16
N GLY A 241 -11.63 2.97 -0.11
CA GLY A 241 -10.91 3.82 -1.05
C GLY A 241 -9.40 3.56 -1.04
N TRP A 242 -8.81 3.41 0.15
CA TRP A 242 -7.41 3.08 0.32
C TRP A 242 -7.07 1.69 -0.24
N ALA A 243 -7.87 0.66 0.05
CA ALA A 243 -7.70 -0.67 -0.53
C ALA A 243 -7.75 -0.62 -2.06
N THR A 244 -8.71 0.13 -2.61
CA THR A 244 -8.91 0.32 -4.05
C THR A 244 -7.70 0.95 -4.73
N ILE A 245 -7.06 1.91 -4.08
CA ILE A 245 -5.83 2.55 -4.57
C ILE A 245 -4.65 1.57 -4.47
N ASN A 246 -4.42 0.96 -3.30
CA ASN A 246 -3.25 0.14 -3.04
C ASN A 246 -3.15 -1.12 -3.91
N VAL A 247 -4.28 -1.80 -4.13
CA VAL A 247 -4.33 -3.01 -4.98
C VAL A 247 -3.83 -2.73 -6.39
N ASN A 248 -4.04 -1.51 -6.89
CA ASN A 248 -3.84 -1.17 -8.30
C ASN A 248 -2.61 -0.30 -8.58
N SER A 249 -2.14 0.48 -7.58
CA SER A 249 -1.07 1.46 -7.78
C SER A 249 0.28 0.83 -8.10
N PHE A 250 0.70 -0.18 -7.34
CA PHE A 250 1.96 -0.88 -7.59
C PHE A 250 1.95 -1.63 -8.93
N PRO A 251 0.95 -2.49 -9.24
CA PRO A 251 0.86 -3.13 -10.55
C PRO A 251 0.89 -2.14 -11.72
N MET A 252 0.26 -0.98 -11.58
CA MET A 252 0.23 0.04 -12.62
C MET A 252 1.61 0.65 -12.88
N VAL A 253 2.46 0.80 -11.85
CA VAL A 253 3.84 1.29 -12.00
C VAL A 253 4.72 0.25 -12.69
N VAL A 254 4.69 -1.00 -12.23
CA VAL A 254 5.54 -2.07 -12.80
C VAL A 254 5.10 -2.52 -14.19
N GLU A 255 3.89 -2.20 -14.60
CA GLU A 255 3.42 -2.48 -15.95
C GLU A 255 4.00 -1.55 -17.03
N MET A 256 4.56 -0.42 -16.60
CA MET A 256 5.22 0.53 -17.47
C MET A 256 6.68 0.13 -17.80
N CYS A 257 7.19 -0.98 -17.23
CA CYS A 257 8.52 -1.47 -17.50
C CYS A 257 8.55 -2.67 -18.46
N SER A 258 9.66 -2.88 -19.14
CA SER A 258 10.03 -4.16 -19.75
C SER A 258 10.50 -5.14 -18.67
N GLY A 259 10.45 -6.46 -18.95
CA GLY A 259 10.69 -7.52 -17.96
C GLY A 259 11.95 -7.38 -17.11
N SER A 260 13.05 -6.91 -17.71
CA SER A 260 14.34 -6.74 -17.02
C SER A 260 14.38 -5.58 -15.99
N ASP A 261 13.44 -4.63 -16.05
CA ASP A 261 13.46 -3.41 -15.23
C ASP A 261 12.47 -3.41 -14.05
N VAL A 262 11.79 -4.52 -13.76
CA VAL A 262 10.77 -4.61 -12.70
C VAL A 262 11.31 -4.15 -11.34
N GLY A 263 12.52 -4.56 -10.98
CA GLY A 263 13.15 -4.13 -9.72
C GLY A 263 13.35 -2.60 -9.64
N ARG A 264 13.72 -1.96 -10.74
CA ARG A 264 13.90 -0.51 -10.83
C ARG A 264 12.57 0.25 -10.63
N TYR A 265 11.49 -0.19 -11.28
CA TYR A 265 10.16 0.42 -11.15
C TYR A 265 9.54 0.15 -9.79
N THR A 266 9.78 -1.02 -9.22
CA THR A 266 9.48 -1.33 -7.82
C THR A 266 10.19 -0.34 -6.89
N GLY A 267 11.47 -0.07 -7.15
CA GLY A 267 12.24 0.95 -6.43
C GLY A 267 11.63 2.34 -6.53
N PHE A 268 11.19 2.78 -7.70
CA PHE A 268 10.52 4.07 -7.89
C PHE A 268 9.22 4.17 -7.08
N TYR A 269 8.39 3.13 -7.13
CA TYR A 269 7.16 3.08 -6.34
C TYR A 269 7.43 3.21 -4.84
N TYR A 270 8.37 2.41 -4.32
CA TYR A 270 8.67 2.44 -2.89
C TYR A 270 9.40 3.71 -2.47
N THR A 271 10.26 4.28 -3.30
CA THR A 271 10.88 5.57 -3.01
C THR A 271 9.82 6.66 -2.87
N ALA A 272 8.87 6.74 -3.80
CA ALA A 272 7.79 7.71 -3.76
C ALA A 272 6.88 7.52 -2.53
N SER A 273 6.41 6.30 -2.30
CA SER A 273 5.49 6.00 -1.20
C SER A 273 6.13 6.12 0.17
N MET A 274 7.38 5.64 0.35
CA MET A 274 8.09 5.72 1.63
C MET A 274 8.52 7.14 1.96
N ALA A 275 9.01 7.91 0.97
CA ALA A 275 9.30 9.33 1.18
C ALA A 275 8.06 10.07 1.69
N ALA A 276 6.89 9.83 1.07
CA ALA A 276 5.64 10.38 1.54
C ALA A 276 5.31 9.94 2.97
N GLN A 277 5.46 8.65 3.30
CA GLN A 277 5.18 8.13 4.65
C GLN A 277 6.07 8.75 5.74
N VAL A 278 7.34 9.02 5.43
CA VAL A 278 8.28 9.63 6.39
C VAL A 278 8.01 11.13 6.56
N ILE A 279 7.76 11.84 5.46
CA ILE A 279 7.61 13.31 5.48
C ILE A 279 6.23 13.71 6.05
N THR A 280 5.18 12.96 5.73
CA THR A 280 3.79 13.33 6.07
C THR A 280 3.55 13.54 7.56
N PRO A 281 3.93 12.63 8.49
CA PRO A 281 3.67 12.85 9.92
C PRO A 281 4.35 14.08 10.48
N MET A 282 5.54 14.42 9.96
CA MET A 282 6.28 15.62 10.35
C MET A 282 5.59 16.87 9.83
N PHE A 283 5.25 16.89 8.54
CA PHE A 283 4.62 18.04 7.90
C PHE A 283 3.20 18.29 8.41
N SER A 284 2.38 17.24 8.54
CA SER A 284 1.03 17.34 9.11
C SER A 284 1.05 17.77 10.59
N GLY A 285 2.01 17.24 11.39
CA GLY A 285 2.21 17.66 12.77
C GLY A 285 2.56 19.14 12.86
N PHE A 286 3.52 19.61 12.08
CA PHE A 286 3.89 21.01 12.01
C PHE A 286 2.69 21.92 11.65
N LEU A 287 1.87 21.55 10.68
CA LEU A 287 0.69 22.29 10.31
C LEU A 287 -0.35 22.30 11.44
N MET A 288 -0.58 21.16 12.10
CA MET A 288 -1.49 21.08 13.25
C MET A 288 -1.03 21.96 14.42
N ASP A 289 0.28 22.07 14.66
CA ASP A 289 0.84 22.90 15.72
C ASP A 289 0.77 24.41 15.39
N LYS A 290 0.93 24.80 14.12
CA LYS A 290 0.97 26.21 13.70
C LYS A 290 -0.38 26.78 13.30
N VAL A 291 -1.23 25.99 12.65
CA VAL A 291 -2.54 26.44 12.10
C VAL A 291 -3.69 26.00 13.00
N GLY A 292 -3.52 24.86 13.67
CA GLY A 292 -4.54 24.24 14.53
C GLY A 292 -4.89 22.82 14.09
N MET A 293 -5.40 22.02 15.02
CA MET A 293 -5.69 20.60 14.78
C MET A 293 -6.74 20.37 13.71
N THR A 294 -7.68 21.30 13.52
CA THR A 294 -8.76 21.20 12.52
C THR A 294 -8.27 21.18 11.06
N VAL A 295 -7.01 21.53 10.81
CA VAL A 295 -6.41 21.48 9.46
C VAL A 295 -6.24 20.05 8.93
N LEU A 296 -6.28 19.01 9.78
CA LEU A 296 -5.96 17.64 9.43
C LEU A 296 -6.77 17.11 8.24
N PHE A 297 -8.08 17.16 8.31
CA PHE A 297 -8.95 16.65 7.25
C PHE A 297 -8.99 17.53 6.00
N PRO A 298 -9.08 18.88 6.08
CA PRO A 298 -8.89 19.74 4.91
C PRO A 298 -7.58 19.52 4.18
N TYR A 299 -6.47 19.39 4.92
CA TYR A 299 -5.18 19.01 4.37
C TYR A 299 -5.27 17.70 3.60
N ALA A 300 -5.76 16.64 4.25
CA ALA A 300 -5.85 15.31 3.64
C ALA A 300 -6.73 15.32 2.38
N ALA A 301 -7.89 15.96 2.44
CA ALA A 301 -8.80 16.08 1.29
C ALA A 301 -8.15 16.83 0.11
N LEU A 302 -7.42 17.92 0.39
CA LEU A 302 -6.73 18.72 -0.64
C LEU A 302 -5.66 17.88 -1.37
N PHE A 303 -4.82 17.16 -0.62
CA PHE A 303 -3.78 16.32 -1.21
C PHE A 303 -4.37 15.16 -2.03
N VAL A 304 -5.42 14.51 -1.53
CA VAL A 304 -6.11 13.44 -2.27
C VAL A 304 -6.82 14.00 -3.52
N ALA A 305 -7.42 15.17 -3.46
CA ALA A 305 -7.98 15.85 -4.63
C ALA A 305 -6.89 16.19 -5.66
N GLY A 306 -5.72 16.64 -5.21
CA GLY A 306 -4.54 16.83 -6.06
C GLY A 306 -4.11 15.54 -6.75
N ALA A 307 -4.17 14.40 -6.04
CA ALA A 307 -3.88 13.08 -6.61
C ALA A 307 -4.89 12.72 -7.71
N PHE A 308 -6.16 13.06 -7.56
CA PHE A 308 -7.16 12.88 -8.61
C PHE A 308 -6.77 13.63 -9.89
N VAL A 309 -6.41 14.90 -9.76
CA VAL A 309 -6.02 15.74 -10.91
C VAL A 309 -4.78 15.18 -11.61
N THR A 310 -3.73 14.82 -10.85
CA THR A 310 -2.51 14.26 -11.46
C THR A 310 -2.75 12.91 -12.12
N MET A 311 -3.63 12.07 -11.55
CA MET A 311 -3.99 10.77 -12.11
C MET A 311 -4.75 10.88 -13.45
N LEU A 312 -5.47 11.95 -13.72
CA LEU A 312 -6.12 12.17 -15.03
C LEU A 312 -5.10 12.24 -16.15
N PHE A 313 -3.90 12.78 -15.90
CA PHE A 313 -2.83 12.92 -16.92
C PHE A 313 -2.06 11.61 -17.18
N VAL A 314 -2.24 10.58 -16.37
CA VAL A 314 -1.64 9.26 -16.59
C VAL A 314 -2.36 8.56 -17.74
N ARG A 315 -1.62 8.14 -18.77
CA ARG A 315 -2.18 7.49 -19.98
C ARG A 315 -1.65 6.08 -20.23
N HIS A 316 -0.63 5.64 -19.50
CA HIS A 316 0.04 4.35 -19.66
C HIS A 316 0.02 3.55 -18.34
N GLY A 317 0.29 2.26 -18.42
CA GLY A 317 0.31 1.36 -17.24
C GLY A 317 -1.06 0.77 -16.88
N ASP A 318 -2.05 0.86 -17.77
CA ASP A 318 -3.41 0.33 -17.60
C ASP A 318 -3.67 -0.78 -18.63
N SER A 319 -2.99 -1.93 -18.48
CA SER A 319 -3.31 -3.08 -19.33
C SER A 319 -4.65 -3.67 -18.94
N ARG A 320 -5.46 -3.90 -19.95
CA ARG A 320 -6.74 -4.58 -19.80
C ARG A 320 -6.54 -6.07 -20.04
N PRO A 321 -7.31 -6.96 -19.35
CA PRO A 321 -7.36 -8.35 -19.72
C PRO A 321 -7.75 -8.44 -21.19
N ILE A 322 -7.06 -9.29 -21.95
CA ILE A 322 -7.50 -9.65 -23.29
C ILE A 322 -8.80 -10.42 -23.08
N ALA A 323 -9.90 -9.93 -23.65
CA ALA A 323 -11.15 -10.65 -23.60
C ALA A 323 -10.94 -11.99 -24.32
N ALA A 324 -11.05 -13.10 -23.59
CA ALA A 324 -11.01 -14.43 -24.17
C ALA A 324 -12.11 -14.54 -25.24
N LYS A 325 -11.72 -14.90 -26.46
CA LYS A 325 -12.67 -15.05 -27.58
C LYS A 325 -13.06 -16.53 -27.67
N GLY A 326 -14.36 -16.81 -27.62
CA GLY A 326 -14.91 -18.14 -27.86
C GLY A 326 -14.90 -19.04 -26.61
N LEU A 327 -14.72 -20.36 -26.82
CA LEU A 327 -14.76 -21.39 -25.77
C LEU A 327 -13.72 -21.20 -24.63
N GLU A 328 -12.63 -20.49 -24.90
CA GLU A 328 -11.62 -20.15 -23.87
C GLU A 328 -12.13 -19.17 -22.79
N ALA A 329 -13.27 -18.50 -23.04
CA ALA A 329 -13.88 -17.63 -22.03
C ALA A 329 -14.58 -18.44 -20.91
N LEU A 330 -14.84 -19.73 -21.13
CA LEU A 330 -15.49 -20.62 -20.17
C LEU A 330 -14.51 -21.36 -19.25
N ASP A 331 -13.22 -21.45 -19.62
CA ASP A 331 -12.18 -22.16 -18.87
C ASP A 331 -11.47 -21.29 -17.78
N VAL A 332 -11.91 -20.06 -17.57
CA VAL A 332 -11.25 -19.12 -16.63
C VAL A 332 -11.95 -19.05 -15.26
N ASP A 333 -13.04 -19.79 -15.06
CA ASP A 333 -13.83 -19.76 -13.82
C ASP A 333 -13.68 -21.02 -12.92
N ASP A 334 -12.72 -21.91 -13.19
CA ASP A 334 -12.36 -23.04 -12.31
C ASP A 334 -11.06 -22.80 -11.51
#